data_385fbcd84fe8f35b2693057552f25890
#
_entry.id   385fbcd84fe8f35b2693057552f25890
#
_cell.length_a   1.000
_cell.length_b   1.000
_cell.length_c   1.000
_cell.angle_alpha   90.00
_cell.angle_beta   90.00
_cell.angle_gamma   90.00
#
_symmetry.space_group_name_H-M   'P 1'
#
loop_
_entity.id
_entity.type
_entity.pdbx_description
1 polymer ?
#
loop_
_entity_poly.entity_id
_entity_poly.type
_entity_poly.pdbx_seq_one_letter_code
_entity_poly.pdbx_strand_id
1 'polypeptide(L)'
;MTTVGLAVAAAAGAIGLGWWLTRHVRARWLPVLLTYFAYGASGVTAIALTFFQKDTLGLQPADVARIAFWLGLPWSMKMVVGVASDHYPLLGERRRPYLLLGAGLSIVGYALLASSVSTPSAYLAAMLLVTVGYMIQDVVADALSVELAADDRELKQIQALGRTFLLGGMIAAGGKLGGWLAGAFGSRPVFAMAIVLPAIVAVAGLFVRPQRTVQALPDSGPLAGHNAWIVMTAGLAYAAFGALLGLLAVARAQEIVLLVSAVLIGTLLWQVGVTRAVLVAAMVIFLFRATPSAGQGYTYWAIDGLGFDQDFLGWLAQVSAILSFVGLVVFRRTITERPVSFTLLWVTLAGAVLYLPNIGLFYGLHAWLGISARSLALIDATVSAPLAQLTMVPMLVLIARTAPRGAEATMFAIMASLMNLALSASELLTRYLNEHFAITQQDYSHLGQLMLVVLGASLLPLLALPVLQRAEADLERTHPPAGAVTDRRTGR
;
A
#
# COMPACT_ATOMS: atom_id res chain seq x y z
N MET A 1 -20.69 -7.63 -29.64
CA MET A 1 -19.50 -7.13 -30.37
C MET A 1 -18.75 -8.34 -30.88
N THR A 2 -18.43 -8.39 -32.16
CA THR A 2 -17.70 -9.51 -32.77
C THR A 2 -16.24 -9.50 -32.28
N THR A 3 -15.60 -10.68 -32.21
CA THR A 3 -14.19 -10.85 -31.82
C THR A 3 -13.25 -9.94 -32.62
N VAL A 4 -13.58 -9.66 -33.88
CA VAL A 4 -12.87 -8.72 -34.76
C VAL A 4 -13.00 -7.28 -34.25
N GLY A 5 -14.17 -6.84 -33.79
CA GLY A 5 -14.37 -5.50 -33.25
C GLY A 5 -13.55 -5.23 -31.98
N LEU A 6 -13.45 -6.25 -31.10
CA LEU A 6 -12.60 -6.17 -29.89
C LEU A 6 -11.12 -6.12 -30.23
N ALA A 7 -10.66 -6.90 -31.21
CA ALA A 7 -9.26 -6.89 -31.66
C ALA A 7 -8.89 -5.54 -32.29
N VAL A 8 -9.76 -4.95 -33.10
CA VAL A 8 -9.53 -3.62 -33.70
C VAL A 8 -9.50 -2.53 -32.63
N ALA A 9 -10.42 -2.57 -31.65
CA ALA A 9 -10.43 -1.61 -30.55
C ALA A 9 -9.17 -1.72 -29.66
N ALA A 10 -8.71 -2.95 -29.40
CA ALA A 10 -7.48 -3.20 -28.64
C ALA A 10 -6.23 -2.71 -29.42
N ALA A 11 -6.17 -2.96 -30.73
CA ALA A 11 -5.08 -2.48 -31.58
C ALA A 11 -5.05 -0.94 -31.67
N ALA A 12 -6.21 -0.31 -31.85
CA ALA A 12 -6.32 1.16 -31.86
C ALA A 12 -5.91 1.77 -30.51
N GLY A 13 -6.33 1.13 -29.40
CA GLY A 13 -5.93 1.52 -28.05
C GLY A 13 -4.42 1.40 -27.84
N ALA A 14 -3.80 0.30 -28.29
CA ALA A 14 -2.36 0.09 -28.18
C ALA A 14 -1.56 1.11 -29.01
N ILE A 15 -2.02 1.43 -30.24
CA ILE A 15 -1.41 2.46 -31.09
C ILE A 15 -1.53 3.84 -30.45
N GLY A 16 -2.74 4.19 -29.93
CA GLY A 16 -2.98 5.46 -29.24
C GLY A 16 -2.10 5.59 -27.98
N LEU A 17 -1.98 4.54 -27.20
CA LEU A 17 -1.11 4.49 -26.01
C LEU A 17 0.37 4.63 -26.41
N GLY A 18 0.81 3.90 -27.44
CA GLY A 18 2.18 4.00 -27.96
C GLY A 18 2.53 5.41 -28.42
N TRP A 19 1.62 6.04 -29.16
CA TRP A 19 1.80 7.43 -29.61
C TRP A 19 1.81 8.43 -28.44
N TRP A 20 0.95 8.23 -27.43
CA TRP A 20 0.92 9.05 -26.21
C TRP A 20 2.21 8.89 -25.41
N LEU A 21 2.69 7.65 -25.25
CA LEU A 21 3.93 7.34 -24.54
C LEU A 21 5.14 8.02 -25.20
N THR A 22 5.27 7.95 -26.55
CA THR A 22 6.40 8.56 -27.26
C THR A 22 6.45 10.08 -27.12
N ARG A 23 5.31 10.74 -26.88
CA ARG A 23 5.23 12.19 -26.71
C ARG A 23 5.46 12.67 -25.28
N HIS A 24 5.10 11.85 -24.28
CA HIS A 24 5.08 12.27 -22.88
C HIS A 24 6.15 11.62 -22.03
N VAL A 25 6.75 10.51 -22.48
CA VAL A 25 7.76 9.74 -21.74
C VAL A 25 9.14 9.95 -22.36
N ARG A 26 10.07 10.48 -21.58
CA ARG A 26 11.48 10.55 -21.98
C ARG A 26 12.17 9.23 -21.64
N ALA A 27 13.04 8.74 -22.50
CA ALA A 27 13.74 7.46 -22.32
C ALA A 27 14.50 7.37 -20.97
N ARG A 28 15.04 8.50 -20.47
CA ARG A 28 15.74 8.56 -19.17
C ARG A 28 14.82 8.27 -17.96
N TRP A 29 13.49 8.42 -18.12
CA TRP A 29 12.51 8.14 -17.06
C TRP A 29 12.07 6.67 -17.00
N LEU A 30 12.34 5.89 -18.06
CA LEU A 30 11.91 4.50 -18.17
C LEU A 30 12.27 3.62 -16.97
N PRO A 31 13.48 3.71 -16.36
CA PRO A 31 13.79 2.90 -15.20
C PRO A 31 12.82 3.14 -14.03
N VAL A 32 12.45 4.39 -13.77
CA VAL A 32 11.47 4.78 -12.73
C VAL A 32 10.08 4.27 -13.09
N LEU A 33 9.63 4.55 -14.30
CA LEU A 33 8.27 4.21 -14.75
C LEU A 33 8.06 2.69 -14.82
N LEU A 34 9.05 1.93 -15.29
CA LEU A 34 8.99 0.47 -15.33
C LEU A 34 9.02 -0.15 -13.93
N THR A 35 9.72 0.47 -12.97
CA THR A 35 9.69 0.05 -11.57
C THR A 35 8.28 0.20 -10.98
N TYR A 36 7.63 1.34 -11.18
CA TYR A 36 6.25 1.54 -10.74
C TYR A 36 5.26 0.61 -11.44
N PHE A 37 5.43 0.39 -12.75
CA PHE A 37 4.61 -0.56 -13.50
C PHE A 37 4.75 -1.99 -12.96
N ALA A 38 5.99 -2.46 -12.77
CA ALA A 38 6.27 -3.79 -12.24
C ALA A 38 5.69 -3.98 -10.83
N TYR A 39 5.79 -2.95 -9.98
CA TYR A 39 5.19 -2.96 -8.65
C TYR A 39 3.64 -3.05 -8.74
N GLY A 40 3.00 -2.26 -9.58
CA GLY A 40 1.55 -2.39 -9.80
C GLY A 40 1.16 -3.75 -10.36
N ALA A 41 1.90 -4.24 -11.35
CA ALA A 41 1.65 -5.53 -12.00
C ALA A 41 1.91 -6.73 -11.08
N SER A 42 2.68 -6.57 -9.98
CA SER A 42 2.90 -7.65 -9.00
C SER A 42 1.61 -8.17 -8.37
N GLY A 43 0.53 -7.39 -8.42
CA GLY A 43 -0.81 -7.83 -8.07
C GLY A 43 -1.30 -9.09 -8.83
N VAL A 44 -0.65 -9.46 -9.93
CA VAL A 44 -0.92 -10.73 -10.67
C VAL A 44 -0.81 -11.96 -9.77
N THR A 45 0.01 -11.90 -8.72
CA THR A 45 0.20 -13.00 -7.78
C THR A 45 -0.85 -13.05 -6.66
N ALA A 46 -1.69 -12.01 -6.49
CA ALA A 46 -2.56 -11.89 -5.33
C ALA A 46 -3.53 -13.08 -5.17
N ILE A 47 -4.23 -13.46 -6.25
CA ILE A 47 -5.15 -14.61 -6.23
C ILE A 47 -4.39 -15.92 -6.03
N ALA A 48 -3.26 -16.10 -6.73
CA ALA A 48 -2.40 -17.27 -6.57
C ALA A 48 -1.88 -17.41 -5.13
N LEU A 49 -1.51 -16.29 -4.46
CA LEU A 49 -1.10 -16.28 -3.05
C LEU A 49 -2.24 -16.72 -2.13
N THR A 50 -3.46 -16.22 -2.34
CA THR A 50 -4.64 -16.62 -1.53
C THR A 50 -4.87 -18.12 -1.58
N PHE A 51 -4.88 -18.71 -2.77
CA PHE A 51 -5.08 -20.15 -2.93
C PHE A 51 -3.87 -20.97 -2.47
N PHE A 52 -2.65 -20.47 -2.65
CA PHE A 52 -1.44 -21.10 -2.13
C PHE A 52 -1.43 -21.15 -0.60
N GLN A 53 -1.79 -20.05 0.06
CA GLN A 53 -1.93 -19.96 1.52
C GLN A 53 -2.99 -20.94 2.02
N LYS A 54 -4.16 -20.96 1.36
CA LYS A 54 -5.31 -21.79 1.74
C LYS A 54 -5.06 -23.27 1.47
N ASP A 55 -4.83 -23.63 0.20
CA ASP A 55 -4.90 -25.03 -0.26
C ASP A 55 -3.56 -25.75 -0.15
N THR A 56 -2.43 -25.03 -0.35
CA THR A 56 -1.09 -25.66 -0.33
C THR A 56 -0.48 -25.64 1.07
N LEU A 57 -0.58 -24.50 1.77
CA LEU A 57 0.02 -24.35 3.09
C LEU A 57 -0.95 -24.64 4.24
N GLY A 58 -2.25 -24.73 3.98
CA GLY A 58 -3.27 -24.96 5.00
C GLY A 58 -3.35 -23.88 6.06
N LEU A 59 -2.96 -22.63 5.73
CA LEU A 59 -2.91 -21.51 6.69
C LEU A 59 -4.32 -21.12 7.11
N GLN A 60 -4.54 -21.03 8.41
CA GLN A 60 -5.78 -20.46 8.94
C GLN A 60 -5.84 -18.94 8.72
N PRO A 61 -7.02 -18.31 8.70
CA PRO A 61 -7.14 -16.85 8.51
C PRO A 61 -6.29 -16.03 9.48
N ALA A 62 -6.20 -16.45 10.74
CA ALA A 62 -5.35 -15.81 11.75
C ALA A 62 -3.85 -15.94 11.44
N ASP A 63 -3.42 -17.08 10.85
CA ASP A 63 -2.02 -17.28 10.43
C ASP A 63 -1.64 -16.34 9.29
N VAL A 64 -2.55 -16.14 8.33
CA VAL A 64 -2.32 -15.21 7.23
C VAL A 64 -2.19 -13.77 7.74
N ALA A 65 -3.06 -13.33 8.64
CA ALA A 65 -2.96 -12.01 9.26
C ALA A 65 -1.65 -11.86 10.06
N ARG A 66 -1.22 -12.92 10.77
CA ARG A 66 0.09 -12.95 11.46
C ARG A 66 1.26 -12.78 10.49
N ILE A 67 1.24 -13.44 9.34
CA ILE A 67 2.26 -13.31 8.31
C ILE A 67 2.21 -11.91 7.68
N ALA A 68 1.02 -11.39 7.37
CA ALA A 68 0.83 -10.06 6.81
C ALA A 68 1.39 -8.96 7.71
N PHE A 69 1.27 -9.09 9.04
CA PHE A 69 1.93 -8.20 10.00
C PHE A 69 3.44 -8.10 9.73
N TRP A 70 4.13 -9.24 9.64
CA TRP A 70 5.58 -9.28 9.40
C TRP A 70 5.96 -8.73 8.03
N LEU A 71 5.15 -8.96 7.02
CA LEU A 71 5.38 -8.44 5.66
C LEU A 71 5.13 -6.91 5.58
N GLY A 72 4.36 -6.35 6.49
CA GLY A 72 4.13 -4.90 6.60
C GLY A 72 5.32 -4.12 7.17
N LEU A 73 6.14 -4.75 8.04
CA LEU A 73 7.22 -4.05 8.76
C LEU A 73 8.30 -3.44 7.85
N PRO A 74 8.80 -4.10 6.78
CA PRO A 74 9.78 -3.49 5.89
C PRO A 74 9.31 -2.13 5.33
N TRP A 75 8.03 -1.98 5.03
CA TRP A 75 7.47 -0.73 4.53
C TRP A 75 7.52 0.41 5.56
N SER A 76 7.48 0.09 6.85
CA SER A 76 7.67 1.08 7.93
C SER A 76 9.12 1.54 8.06
N MET A 77 10.07 0.82 7.44
CA MET A 77 11.52 1.07 7.51
C MET A 77 12.11 1.67 6.21
N LYS A 78 11.28 2.15 5.30
CA LYS A 78 11.74 2.73 4.01
C LYS A 78 12.85 3.77 4.18
N MET A 79 12.80 4.56 5.25
CA MET A 79 13.79 5.59 5.54
C MET A 79 15.21 5.02 5.66
N VAL A 80 15.38 3.82 6.22
CA VAL A 80 16.68 3.16 6.37
C VAL A 80 17.30 2.89 5.00
N VAL A 81 16.51 2.38 4.06
CA VAL A 81 16.95 2.12 2.68
C VAL A 81 17.25 3.43 1.94
N GLY A 82 16.44 4.46 2.16
CA GLY A 82 16.70 5.81 1.62
C GLY A 82 18.07 6.32 2.03
N VAL A 83 18.33 6.36 3.35
CA VAL A 83 19.64 6.78 3.91
C VAL A 83 20.77 5.89 3.40
N ALA A 84 20.54 4.56 3.33
CA ALA A 84 21.53 3.63 2.80
C ALA A 84 21.93 3.98 1.36
N SER A 85 20.96 4.18 0.48
CA SER A 85 21.20 4.46 -0.93
C SER A 85 21.80 5.86 -1.17
N ASP A 86 21.63 6.80 -0.22
CA ASP A 86 22.22 8.14 -0.30
C ASP A 86 23.66 8.19 0.16
N HIS A 87 24.01 7.49 1.25
CA HIS A 87 25.29 7.63 1.95
C HIS A 87 26.25 6.46 1.76
N TYR A 88 25.73 5.26 1.41
CA TYR A 88 26.54 4.04 1.28
C TYR A 88 26.48 3.50 -0.14
N PRO A 89 27.28 4.02 -1.08
CA PRO A 89 27.29 3.55 -2.46
C PRO A 89 27.76 2.09 -2.53
N LEU A 90 26.95 1.23 -3.15
CA LEU A 90 27.33 -0.15 -3.46
C LEU A 90 28.10 -0.18 -4.79
N LEU A 91 29.21 -0.89 -4.86
CA LEU A 91 30.04 -0.97 -6.06
C LEU A 91 30.44 0.41 -6.63
N GLY A 92 30.54 1.41 -5.78
CA GLY A 92 30.86 2.80 -6.18
C GLY A 92 29.71 3.60 -6.81
N GLU A 93 28.49 3.07 -6.81
CA GLU A 93 27.30 3.72 -7.36
C GLU A 93 26.18 3.80 -6.33
N ARG A 94 25.34 4.86 -6.39
CA ARG A 94 24.28 5.11 -5.39
C ARG A 94 22.97 4.38 -5.70
N ARG A 95 22.49 4.40 -6.92
CA ARG A 95 21.10 3.98 -7.24
C ARG A 95 21.02 2.62 -7.93
N ARG A 96 21.81 2.46 -8.99
CA ARG A 96 21.76 1.27 -9.83
C ARG A 96 21.97 -0.05 -9.07
N PRO A 97 23.01 -0.22 -8.21
CA PRO A 97 23.20 -1.47 -7.49
C PRO A 97 22.08 -1.79 -6.49
N TYR A 98 21.49 -0.77 -5.85
CA TYR A 98 20.33 -0.96 -4.98
C TYR A 98 19.10 -1.41 -5.75
N LEU A 99 18.84 -0.84 -6.94
CA LEU A 99 17.75 -1.26 -7.81
C LEU A 99 17.91 -2.73 -8.23
N LEU A 100 19.14 -3.10 -8.63
CA LEU A 100 19.48 -4.48 -9.00
C LEU A 100 19.39 -5.44 -7.80
N LEU A 101 19.83 -5.02 -6.62
CA LEU A 101 19.69 -5.79 -5.37
C LEU A 101 18.21 -6.05 -5.06
N GLY A 102 17.37 -5.01 -5.10
CA GLY A 102 15.93 -5.15 -4.88
C GLY A 102 15.28 -6.10 -5.89
N ALA A 103 15.64 -5.99 -7.17
CA ALA A 103 15.15 -6.88 -8.20
C ALA A 103 15.63 -8.33 -7.97
N GLY A 104 16.90 -8.53 -7.62
CA GLY A 104 17.46 -9.84 -7.29
C GLY A 104 16.76 -10.52 -6.12
N LEU A 105 16.50 -9.78 -5.02
CA LEU A 105 15.76 -10.30 -3.87
C LEU A 105 14.35 -10.76 -4.27
N SER A 106 13.62 -9.94 -5.05
CA SER A 106 12.28 -10.30 -5.52
C SER A 106 12.30 -11.52 -6.44
N ILE A 107 13.28 -11.63 -7.34
CA ILE A 107 13.46 -12.80 -8.22
C ILE A 107 13.69 -14.06 -7.38
N VAL A 108 14.61 -14.02 -6.42
CA VAL A 108 14.89 -15.16 -5.52
C VAL A 108 13.65 -15.54 -4.72
N GLY A 109 12.93 -14.56 -4.15
CA GLY A 109 11.71 -14.81 -3.41
C GLY A 109 10.63 -15.50 -4.26
N TYR A 110 10.38 -15.04 -5.48
CA TYR A 110 9.43 -15.68 -6.40
C TYR A 110 9.91 -17.05 -6.86
N ALA A 111 11.21 -17.24 -7.10
CA ALA A 111 11.77 -18.54 -7.46
C ALA A 111 11.59 -19.58 -6.34
N LEU A 112 11.78 -19.16 -5.07
CA LEU A 112 11.51 -20.01 -3.91
C LEU A 112 10.02 -20.37 -3.81
N LEU A 113 9.11 -19.40 -3.98
CA LEU A 113 7.66 -19.64 -4.00
C LEU A 113 7.25 -20.61 -5.10
N ALA A 114 7.85 -20.49 -6.27
CA ALA A 114 7.57 -21.36 -7.42
C ALA A 114 8.07 -22.81 -7.22
N SER A 115 9.17 -23.01 -6.46
CA SER A 115 9.86 -24.30 -6.42
C SER A 115 9.76 -25.05 -5.08
N SER A 116 10.19 -24.43 -3.98
CA SER A 116 10.57 -25.15 -2.76
C SER A 116 9.72 -24.83 -1.52
N VAL A 117 8.96 -23.75 -1.53
CA VAL A 117 8.16 -23.36 -0.36
C VAL A 117 7.05 -24.37 -0.10
N SER A 118 7.06 -24.98 1.09
CA SER A 118 6.08 -25.96 1.57
C SER A 118 5.68 -25.76 3.03
N THR A 119 6.31 -24.82 3.74
CA THR A 119 6.02 -24.54 5.16
C THR A 119 5.69 -23.06 5.36
N PRO A 120 4.93 -22.70 6.41
CA PRO A 120 4.60 -21.29 6.72
C PRO A 120 5.84 -20.42 6.95
N SER A 121 6.90 -20.96 7.57
CA SER A 121 8.14 -20.22 7.81
C SER A 121 8.92 -19.97 6.50
N ALA A 122 9.03 -20.97 5.62
CA ALA A 122 9.63 -20.81 4.31
C ALA A 122 8.84 -19.82 3.43
N TYR A 123 7.50 -19.84 3.54
CA TYR A 123 6.63 -18.88 2.88
C TYR A 123 6.89 -17.45 3.37
N LEU A 124 6.93 -17.24 4.69
CA LEU A 124 7.25 -15.92 5.27
C LEU A 124 8.63 -15.44 4.78
N ALA A 125 9.65 -16.29 4.81
CA ALA A 125 11.00 -15.93 4.36
C ALA A 125 11.02 -15.54 2.87
N ALA A 126 10.41 -16.34 2.00
CA ALA A 126 10.32 -16.04 0.56
C ALA A 126 9.55 -14.75 0.28
N MET A 127 8.41 -14.55 0.96
CA MET A 127 7.63 -13.31 0.83
C MET A 127 8.33 -12.09 1.41
N LEU A 128 9.15 -12.23 2.46
CA LEU A 128 10.00 -11.15 2.95
C LEU A 128 11.03 -10.73 1.91
N LEU A 129 11.65 -11.67 1.19
CA LEU A 129 12.56 -11.35 0.08
C LEU A 129 11.84 -10.57 -1.02
N VAL A 130 10.63 -11.00 -1.41
CA VAL A 130 9.80 -10.27 -2.39
C VAL A 130 9.48 -8.87 -1.89
N THR A 131 9.00 -8.74 -0.65
CA THR A 131 8.55 -7.47 -0.07
C THR A 131 9.71 -6.49 0.12
N VAL A 132 10.83 -6.94 0.69
CA VAL A 132 12.05 -6.12 0.84
C VAL A 132 12.60 -5.72 -0.53
N GLY A 133 12.58 -6.63 -1.49
CA GLY A 133 13.00 -6.34 -2.85
C GLY A 133 12.16 -5.23 -3.49
N TYR A 134 10.84 -5.30 -3.44
CA TYR A 134 9.96 -4.23 -3.95
C TYR A 134 10.10 -2.94 -3.16
N MET A 135 10.25 -2.99 -1.85
CA MET A 135 10.46 -1.83 -1.00
C MET A 135 11.77 -1.09 -1.38
N ILE A 136 12.87 -1.80 -1.62
CA ILE A 136 14.12 -1.21 -2.09
C ILE A 136 13.93 -0.56 -3.46
N GLN A 137 13.27 -1.26 -4.40
CA GLN A 137 13.01 -0.74 -5.75
C GLN A 137 12.17 0.54 -5.70
N ASP A 138 11.14 0.59 -4.86
CA ASP A 138 10.24 1.74 -4.70
C ASP A 138 11.01 2.97 -4.15
N VAL A 139 11.79 2.77 -3.09
CA VAL A 139 12.62 3.85 -2.50
C VAL A 139 13.62 4.40 -3.51
N VAL A 140 14.28 3.51 -4.27
CA VAL A 140 15.26 3.92 -5.27
C VAL A 140 14.60 4.62 -6.46
N ALA A 141 13.41 4.17 -6.88
CA ALA A 141 12.64 4.82 -7.94
C ALA A 141 12.19 6.24 -7.53
N ASP A 142 11.74 6.41 -6.28
CA ASP A 142 11.41 7.72 -5.72
C ASP A 142 12.63 8.67 -5.77
N ALA A 143 13.79 8.20 -5.31
CA ALA A 143 15.03 8.99 -5.33
C ALA A 143 15.51 9.30 -6.76
N LEU A 144 15.46 8.33 -7.67
CA LEU A 144 15.78 8.54 -9.09
C LEU A 144 14.85 9.56 -9.73
N SER A 145 13.57 9.60 -9.36
CA SER A 145 12.62 10.57 -9.90
C SER A 145 13.03 12.01 -9.57
N VAL A 146 13.56 12.24 -8.37
CA VAL A 146 14.11 13.54 -7.94
C VAL A 146 15.39 13.89 -8.71
N GLU A 147 16.32 12.94 -8.83
CA GLU A 147 17.61 13.14 -9.49
C GLU A 147 17.51 13.34 -11.01
N LEU A 148 16.50 12.73 -11.66
CA LEU A 148 16.27 12.86 -13.10
C LEU A 148 15.50 14.11 -13.47
N ALA A 149 14.84 14.77 -12.54
CA ALA A 149 14.07 15.97 -12.78
C ALA A 149 15.02 17.18 -12.90
N ALA A 150 14.85 17.97 -13.96
CA ALA A 150 15.61 19.22 -14.12
C ALA A 150 15.04 20.39 -13.31
N ASP A 151 13.74 20.32 -13.01
CA ASP A 151 13.01 21.33 -12.24
C ASP A 151 11.78 20.71 -11.55
N ASP A 152 11.09 21.48 -10.70
CA ASP A 152 9.90 21.06 -9.97
C ASP A 152 8.74 20.62 -10.89
N ARG A 153 8.64 21.21 -12.09
CA ARG A 153 7.61 20.85 -13.06
C ARG A 153 7.87 19.46 -13.62
N GLU A 154 9.11 19.18 -13.98
CA GLU A 154 9.51 17.84 -14.46
C GLU A 154 9.37 16.79 -13.36
N LEU A 155 9.72 17.11 -12.11
CA LEU A 155 9.52 16.22 -10.98
C LEU A 155 8.04 15.85 -10.82
N LYS A 156 7.14 16.82 -10.82
CA LYS A 156 5.68 16.58 -10.77
C LYS A 156 5.20 15.72 -11.94
N GLN A 157 5.76 15.90 -13.12
CA GLN A 157 5.44 15.11 -14.31
C GLN A 157 5.89 13.65 -14.14
N ILE A 158 7.13 13.40 -13.70
CA ILE A 158 7.65 12.05 -13.45
C ILE A 158 6.80 11.34 -12.39
N GLN A 159 6.46 12.01 -11.29
CA GLN A 159 5.63 11.45 -10.22
C GLN A 159 4.21 11.12 -10.70
N ALA A 160 3.59 11.99 -11.49
CA ALA A 160 2.26 11.74 -12.04
C ALA A 160 2.27 10.56 -13.02
N LEU A 161 3.28 10.47 -13.90
CA LEU A 161 3.46 9.34 -14.80
C LEU A 161 3.77 8.05 -14.01
N GLY A 162 4.60 8.10 -12.98
CA GLY A 162 4.88 6.97 -12.09
C GLY A 162 3.60 6.38 -11.50
N ARG A 163 2.71 7.22 -10.98
CA ARG A 163 1.39 6.77 -10.48
C ARG A 163 0.51 6.19 -11.60
N THR A 164 0.54 6.77 -12.80
CA THR A 164 -0.18 6.24 -13.96
C THR A 164 0.34 4.85 -14.35
N PHE A 165 1.65 4.65 -14.37
CA PHE A 165 2.27 3.36 -14.69
C PHE A 165 1.97 2.31 -13.61
N LEU A 166 1.99 2.68 -12.31
CA LEU A 166 1.61 1.79 -11.22
C LEU A 166 0.16 1.32 -11.37
N LEU A 167 -0.78 2.24 -11.56
CA LEU A 167 -2.19 1.91 -11.76
C LEU A 167 -2.40 1.12 -13.06
N GLY A 168 -1.67 1.48 -14.12
CA GLY A 168 -1.65 0.72 -15.37
C GLY A 168 -1.20 -0.72 -15.16
N GLY A 169 -0.16 -0.95 -14.37
CA GLY A 169 0.29 -2.29 -13.98
C GLY A 169 -0.78 -3.07 -13.19
N MET A 170 -1.39 -2.43 -12.19
CA MET A 170 -2.48 -3.04 -11.41
C MET A 170 -3.66 -3.45 -12.28
N ILE A 171 -4.09 -2.60 -13.21
CA ILE A 171 -5.21 -2.88 -14.10
C ILE A 171 -4.84 -3.92 -15.16
N ALA A 172 -3.63 -3.85 -15.72
CA ALA A 172 -3.20 -4.75 -16.79
C ALA A 172 -2.96 -6.18 -16.32
N ALA A 173 -2.41 -6.36 -15.11
CA ALA A 173 -1.95 -7.65 -14.63
C ALA A 173 -2.60 -8.12 -13.31
N GLY A 174 -3.04 -7.21 -12.45
CA GLY A 174 -3.40 -7.53 -11.06
C GLY A 174 -4.70 -8.32 -10.90
N GLY A 175 -5.75 -7.99 -11.64
CA GLY A 175 -7.08 -8.56 -11.39
C GLY A 175 -7.37 -9.82 -12.23
N LYS A 176 -8.08 -9.63 -13.34
CA LYS A 176 -8.56 -10.72 -14.22
C LYS A 176 -7.42 -11.61 -14.73
N LEU A 177 -6.29 -11.03 -15.14
CA LEU A 177 -5.16 -11.83 -15.61
C LEU A 177 -4.62 -12.72 -14.50
N GLY A 178 -4.43 -12.19 -13.28
CA GLY A 178 -3.95 -12.96 -12.14
C GLY A 178 -4.89 -14.10 -11.76
N GLY A 179 -6.21 -13.84 -11.73
CA GLY A 179 -7.22 -14.86 -11.48
C GLY A 179 -7.25 -15.97 -12.54
N TRP A 180 -7.23 -15.59 -13.82
CA TRP A 180 -7.17 -16.55 -14.92
C TRP A 180 -5.90 -17.40 -14.90
N LEU A 181 -4.73 -16.79 -14.70
CA LEU A 181 -3.46 -17.53 -14.61
C LEU A 181 -3.48 -18.51 -13.42
N ALA A 182 -3.99 -18.08 -12.25
CA ALA A 182 -4.08 -18.93 -11.07
C ALA A 182 -5.04 -20.12 -11.31
N GLY A 183 -6.18 -19.89 -11.95
CA GLY A 183 -7.14 -20.93 -12.29
C GLY A 183 -6.64 -21.91 -13.36
N ALA A 184 -5.94 -21.40 -14.39
CA ALA A 184 -5.47 -22.23 -15.50
C ALA A 184 -4.20 -23.05 -15.16
N PHE A 185 -3.28 -22.48 -14.40
CA PHE A 185 -1.94 -23.06 -14.18
C PHE A 185 -1.65 -23.40 -12.70
N GLY A 186 -2.46 -22.92 -11.76
CA GLY A 186 -2.21 -23.03 -10.34
C GLY A 186 -1.19 -22.00 -9.83
N SER A 187 -0.94 -21.99 -8.52
CA SER A 187 -0.20 -20.90 -7.85
C SER A 187 1.29 -20.87 -8.20
N ARG A 188 2.00 -22.04 -8.20
CA ARG A 188 3.45 -22.09 -8.41
C ARG A 188 3.89 -21.59 -9.79
N PRO A 189 3.26 -21.95 -10.91
CA PRO A 189 3.57 -21.39 -12.22
C PRO A 189 3.35 -19.88 -12.28
N VAL A 190 2.32 -19.35 -11.59
CA VAL A 190 2.10 -17.90 -11.53
C VAL A 190 3.27 -17.19 -10.83
N PHE A 191 3.82 -17.77 -9.75
CA PHE A 191 5.01 -17.21 -9.11
C PHE A 191 6.23 -17.23 -10.03
N ALA A 192 6.41 -18.32 -10.80
CA ALA A 192 7.48 -18.39 -11.80
C ALA A 192 7.32 -17.32 -12.89
N MET A 193 6.10 -17.09 -13.39
CA MET A 193 5.81 -16.05 -14.37
C MET A 193 6.03 -14.65 -13.79
N ALA A 194 5.73 -14.44 -12.49
CA ALA A 194 5.91 -13.17 -11.82
C ALA A 194 7.38 -12.73 -11.73
N ILE A 195 8.35 -13.65 -11.89
CA ILE A 195 9.78 -13.33 -11.96
C ILE A 195 10.08 -12.32 -13.08
N VAL A 196 9.28 -12.30 -14.13
CA VAL A 196 9.46 -11.37 -15.25
C VAL A 196 9.36 -9.91 -14.79
N LEU A 197 8.56 -9.61 -13.76
CA LEU A 197 8.35 -8.25 -13.29
C LEU A 197 9.62 -7.64 -12.67
N PRO A 198 10.24 -8.22 -11.64
CA PRO A 198 11.52 -7.71 -11.14
C PRO A 198 12.65 -7.87 -12.17
N ALA A 199 12.60 -8.84 -13.09
CA ALA A 199 13.56 -8.94 -14.18
C ALA A 199 13.49 -7.73 -15.13
N ILE A 200 12.29 -7.22 -15.46
CA ILE A 200 12.11 -5.97 -16.20
C ILE A 200 12.79 -4.81 -15.46
N VAL A 201 12.62 -4.73 -14.13
CA VAL A 201 13.27 -3.68 -13.31
C VAL A 201 14.79 -3.84 -13.33
N ALA A 202 15.30 -5.08 -13.22
CA ALA A 202 16.73 -5.33 -13.32
C ALA A 202 17.30 -4.87 -14.68
N VAL A 203 16.64 -5.24 -15.78
CA VAL A 203 17.03 -4.80 -17.12
C VAL A 203 16.97 -3.28 -17.24
N ALA A 204 15.89 -2.66 -16.77
CA ALA A 204 15.75 -1.19 -16.77
C ALA A 204 16.85 -0.52 -15.93
N GLY A 205 17.21 -1.13 -14.80
CA GLY A 205 18.30 -0.69 -13.93
C GLY A 205 19.66 -0.64 -14.64
N LEU A 206 19.92 -1.54 -15.59
CA LEU A 206 21.14 -1.51 -16.39
C LEU A 206 21.30 -0.24 -17.25
N PHE A 207 20.19 0.38 -17.60
CA PHE A 207 20.16 1.64 -18.37
C PHE A 207 20.23 2.89 -17.48
N VAL A 208 20.18 2.74 -16.15
CA VAL A 208 20.46 3.85 -15.23
C VAL A 208 21.91 4.26 -15.38
N ARG A 209 22.15 5.52 -15.71
CA ARG A 209 23.52 6.03 -15.87
C ARG A 209 24.28 5.91 -14.55
N PRO A 210 25.52 5.39 -14.56
CA PRO A 210 26.33 5.28 -13.36
C PRO A 210 26.56 6.66 -12.75
N GLN A 211 26.04 6.88 -11.55
CA GLN A 211 26.34 8.08 -10.79
C GLN A 211 27.53 7.79 -9.86
N ARG A 212 28.75 8.01 -10.37
CA ARG A 212 29.96 7.91 -9.54
C ARG A 212 29.93 9.01 -8.50
N THR A 213 30.18 8.63 -7.26
CA THR A 213 30.19 9.53 -6.12
C THR A 213 31.36 10.50 -6.24
N VAL A 214 31.18 11.66 -6.87
CA VAL A 214 32.22 12.70 -6.98
C VAL A 214 32.00 13.84 -5.99
N GLN A 215 30.83 13.99 -5.38
CA GLN A 215 30.60 14.99 -4.35
C GLN A 215 29.67 14.43 -3.27
N ALA A 216 30.14 14.44 -2.01
CA ALA A 216 29.27 14.35 -0.87
C ALA A 216 28.19 15.45 -1.02
N LEU A 217 26.89 15.06 -0.88
CA LEU A 217 25.85 16.07 -0.75
C LEU A 217 26.26 17.05 0.35
N PRO A 218 26.02 18.37 0.17
CA PRO A 218 26.30 19.32 1.23
C PRO A 218 25.64 18.83 2.53
N ASP A 219 26.37 18.90 3.63
CA ASP A 219 25.94 18.48 4.98
C ASP A 219 24.80 19.36 5.55
N SER A 220 23.80 19.68 4.76
CA SER A 220 22.78 20.69 5.06
C SER A 220 21.38 20.12 5.33
N GLY A 221 21.26 18.87 5.79
CA GLY A 221 19.99 18.27 6.21
C GLY A 221 20.00 17.81 7.67
N PRO A 222 18.84 17.63 8.31
CA PRO A 222 18.75 17.11 9.69
C PRO A 222 19.29 15.68 9.85
N LEU A 223 19.64 15.01 8.74
CA LEU A 223 20.26 13.67 8.69
C LEU A 223 21.68 13.70 8.11
N ALA A 224 22.41 14.82 8.28
CA ALA A 224 23.79 14.97 7.80
C ALA A 224 24.74 13.92 8.42
N GLY A 225 25.63 13.38 7.60
CA GLY A 225 26.77 12.50 7.87
C GLY A 225 26.76 11.61 9.12
N HIS A 226 26.92 12.21 10.30
CA HIS A 226 26.94 11.47 11.58
C HIS A 226 25.58 10.84 11.92
N ASN A 227 24.47 11.48 11.56
CA ASN A 227 23.12 10.97 11.81
C ASN A 227 22.75 9.83 10.86
N ALA A 228 23.33 9.75 9.66
CA ALA A 228 23.09 8.65 8.72
C ALA A 228 23.53 7.30 9.30
N TRP A 229 24.70 7.25 9.95
CA TRP A 229 25.18 6.06 10.64
C TRP A 229 24.24 5.63 11.77
N ILE A 230 23.71 6.56 12.54
CA ILE A 230 22.75 6.26 13.62
C ILE A 230 21.47 5.65 13.04
N VAL A 231 20.92 6.23 11.97
CA VAL A 231 19.72 5.70 11.31
C VAL A 231 19.95 4.29 10.77
N MET A 232 21.11 4.05 10.13
CA MET A 232 21.48 2.75 9.61
C MET A 232 21.62 1.70 10.70
N THR A 233 22.39 2.01 11.77
CA THR A 233 22.61 1.07 12.87
C THR A 233 21.32 0.80 13.65
N ALA A 234 20.53 1.82 13.92
CA ALA A 234 19.24 1.67 14.58
C ALA A 234 18.26 0.84 13.71
N GLY A 235 18.22 1.08 12.40
CA GLY A 235 17.40 0.31 11.49
C GLY A 235 17.81 -1.16 11.39
N LEU A 236 19.11 -1.44 11.26
CA LEU A 236 19.61 -2.81 11.25
C LEU A 236 19.40 -3.52 12.60
N ALA A 237 19.63 -2.82 13.72
CA ALA A 237 19.37 -3.36 15.06
C ALA A 237 17.89 -3.68 15.25
N TYR A 238 16.99 -2.80 14.78
CA TYR A 238 15.56 -3.03 14.82
C TYR A 238 15.15 -4.23 13.92
N ALA A 239 15.68 -4.34 12.72
CA ALA A 239 15.41 -5.48 11.84
C ALA A 239 15.91 -6.80 12.46
N ALA A 240 17.14 -6.79 13.02
CA ALA A 240 17.70 -7.93 13.74
C ALA A 240 16.88 -8.30 14.99
N PHE A 241 16.39 -7.31 15.74
CA PHE A 241 15.51 -7.51 16.88
C PHE A 241 14.20 -8.19 16.48
N GLY A 242 13.52 -7.69 15.44
CA GLY A 242 12.29 -8.30 14.94
C GLY A 242 12.52 -9.74 14.44
N ALA A 243 13.60 -9.96 13.67
CA ALA A 243 13.98 -11.28 13.20
C ALA A 243 14.28 -12.25 14.37
N LEU A 244 15.01 -11.79 15.38
CA LEU A 244 15.34 -12.59 16.56
C LEU A 244 14.09 -12.99 17.36
N LEU A 245 13.17 -12.05 17.58
CA LEU A 245 11.90 -12.37 18.25
C LEU A 245 11.07 -13.39 17.48
N GLY A 246 11.06 -13.28 16.12
CA GLY A 246 10.39 -14.25 15.25
C GLY A 246 11.04 -15.63 15.28
N LEU A 247 12.38 -15.69 15.20
CA LEU A 247 13.16 -16.95 15.22
C LEU A 247 13.08 -17.68 16.56
N LEU A 248 13.10 -16.92 17.66
CA LEU A 248 12.98 -17.49 19.02
C LEU A 248 11.53 -17.81 19.40
N ALA A 249 10.58 -17.61 18.48
CA ALA A 249 9.14 -17.81 18.71
C ALA A 249 8.65 -17.16 20.04
N VAL A 250 9.15 -15.95 20.33
CA VAL A 250 8.82 -15.24 21.56
C VAL A 250 7.32 -14.99 21.62
N ALA A 251 6.70 -15.31 22.75
CA ALA A 251 5.30 -14.99 22.98
C ALA A 251 5.08 -13.48 22.84
N ARG A 252 4.02 -13.10 22.09
CA ARG A 252 3.67 -11.69 21.82
C ARG A 252 4.76 -10.89 21.10
N ALA A 253 5.58 -11.53 20.25
CA ALA A 253 6.62 -10.87 19.46
C ALA A 253 6.06 -9.72 18.62
N GLN A 254 4.87 -9.86 18.06
CA GLN A 254 4.23 -8.84 17.23
C GLN A 254 3.86 -7.59 18.02
N GLU A 255 3.30 -7.77 19.22
CA GLU A 255 2.95 -6.69 20.13
C GLU A 255 4.20 -5.93 20.61
N ILE A 256 5.27 -6.67 20.94
CA ILE A 256 6.55 -6.08 21.36
C ILE A 256 7.13 -5.26 20.22
N VAL A 257 7.15 -5.79 18.99
CA VAL A 257 7.67 -5.07 17.82
C VAL A 257 6.81 -3.85 17.50
N LEU A 258 5.47 -3.97 17.59
CA LEU A 258 4.57 -2.84 17.38
C LEU A 258 4.82 -1.72 18.40
N LEU A 259 4.96 -2.07 19.68
CA LEU A 259 5.25 -1.11 20.75
C LEU A 259 6.60 -0.42 20.55
N VAL A 260 7.66 -1.20 20.28
CA VAL A 260 9.00 -0.64 20.01
C VAL A 260 8.96 0.29 18.80
N SER A 261 8.26 -0.09 17.72
CA SER A 261 8.08 0.75 16.54
C SER A 261 7.35 2.06 16.86
N ALA A 262 6.28 1.98 17.65
CA ALA A 262 5.52 3.16 18.07
C ALA A 262 6.39 4.12 18.91
N VAL A 263 7.20 3.57 19.83
CA VAL A 263 8.15 4.37 20.64
C VAL A 263 9.21 5.02 19.75
N LEU A 264 9.79 4.28 18.80
CA LEU A 264 10.78 4.83 17.86
C LEU A 264 10.19 5.94 16.99
N ILE A 265 9.01 5.75 16.41
CA ILE A 265 8.34 6.78 15.62
C ILE A 265 7.97 7.98 16.51
N GLY A 266 7.49 7.75 17.73
CA GLY A 266 7.21 8.81 18.70
C GLY A 266 8.43 9.64 19.07
N THR A 267 9.59 9.01 19.27
CA THR A 267 10.87 9.71 19.54
C THR A 267 11.34 10.51 18.34
N LEU A 268 11.21 9.98 17.12
CA LEU A 268 11.54 10.71 15.89
C LEU A 268 10.63 11.92 15.68
N LEU A 269 9.33 11.77 15.90
CA LEU A 269 8.39 12.89 15.89
C LEU A 269 8.80 13.97 16.90
N TRP A 270 9.16 13.56 18.12
CA TRP A 270 9.59 14.47 19.17
C TRP A 270 10.84 15.28 18.76
N GLN A 271 11.83 14.64 18.14
CA GLN A 271 13.07 15.28 17.71
C GLN A 271 12.86 16.30 16.57
N VAL A 272 11.92 16.05 15.67
CA VAL A 272 11.60 16.96 14.54
C VAL A 272 10.80 18.19 14.98
N GLY A 273 10.20 18.13 16.15
CA GLY A 273 9.37 19.21 16.71
C GLY A 273 7.88 18.88 16.63
N VAL A 274 7.34 18.40 17.77
CA VAL A 274 5.93 18.03 17.90
C VAL A 274 5.09 19.26 18.19
N THR A 275 4.19 19.57 17.27
CA THR A 275 3.08 20.48 17.55
C THR A 275 1.82 19.67 17.91
N ARG A 276 0.85 20.33 18.57
CA ARG A 276 -0.45 19.70 18.84
C ARG A 276 -1.11 19.19 17.56
N ALA A 277 -0.98 19.93 16.45
CA ALA A 277 -1.53 19.55 15.16
C ALA A 277 -0.90 18.26 14.60
N VAL A 278 0.43 18.09 14.73
CA VAL A 278 1.15 16.87 14.35
C VAL A 278 0.68 15.68 15.17
N LEU A 279 0.52 15.82 16.49
CA LEU A 279 0.01 14.73 17.36
C LEU A 279 -1.40 14.32 16.99
N VAL A 280 -2.28 15.29 16.75
CA VAL A 280 -3.66 15.01 16.33
C VAL A 280 -3.67 14.31 14.97
N ALA A 281 -2.87 14.77 14.02
CA ALA A 281 -2.72 14.12 12.71
C ALA A 281 -2.22 12.68 12.84
N ALA A 282 -1.17 12.45 13.63
CA ALA A 282 -0.62 11.13 13.88
C ALA A 282 -1.65 10.17 14.51
N MET A 283 -2.37 10.64 15.53
CA MET A 283 -3.44 9.88 16.20
C MET A 283 -4.57 9.52 15.23
N VAL A 284 -5.07 10.48 14.47
CA VAL A 284 -6.16 10.27 13.49
C VAL A 284 -5.72 9.27 12.43
N ILE A 285 -4.55 9.47 11.83
CA ILE A 285 -3.99 8.56 10.81
C ILE A 285 -3.85 7.15 11.37
N PHE A 286 -3.30 7.01 12.58
CA PHE A 286 -3.14 5.70 13.20
C PHE A 286 -4.48 5.02 13.43
N LEU A 287 -5.46 5.70 14.02
CA LEU A 287 -6.79 5.13 14.33
C LEU A 287 -7.52 4.68 13.05
N PHE A 288 -7.53 5.50 11.99
CA PHE A 288 -8.20 5.14 10.74
C PHE A 288 -7.51 4.00 9.99
N ARG A 289 -6.18 3.90 10.08
CA ARG A 289 -5.41 2.89 9.38
C ARG A 289 -5.27 1.58 10.18
N ALA A 290 -5.37 1.63 11.50
CA ALA A 290 -5.28 0.45 12.37
C ALA A 290 -6.63 -0.29 12.52
N THR A 291 -7.68 0.14 11.82
CA THR A 291 -8.98 -0.53 11.85
C THR A 291 -8.86 -1.97 11.33
N PRO A 292 -9.30 -2.99 12.10
CA PRO A 292 -9.22 -4.38 11.67
C PRO A 292 -10.21 -4.70 10.55
N SER A 293 -9.98 -5.82 9.86
CA SER A 293 -10.87 -6.37 8.85
C SER A 293 -11.25 -7.82 9.17
N ALA A 294 -12.17 -8.40 8.39
CA ALA A 294 -12.42 -9.85 8.46
C ALA A 294 -11.26 -10.68 7.86
N GLY A 295 -10.38 -10.01 7.11
CA GLY A 295 -9.19 -10.62 6.53
C GLY A 295 -9.51 -11.80 5.62
N GLN A 296 -8.65 -12.81 5.66
CA GLN A 296 -8.83 -14.03 4.86
C GLN A 296 -10.00 -14.90 5.36
N GLY A 297 -10.54 -14.67 6.55
CA GLY A 297 -11.72 -15.37 7.02
C GLY A 297 -12.93 -15.19 6.08
N TYR A 298 -13.18 -13.95 5.64
CA TYR A 298 -14.23 -13.68 4.66
C TYR A 298 -13.90 -14.27 3.27
N THR A 299 -12.66 -14.12 2.81
CA THR A 299 -12.24 -14.62 1.50
C THR A 299 -12.33 -16.15 1.42
N TYR A 300 -11.88 -16.85 2.44
CA TYR A 300 -11.94 -18.32 2.51
C TYR A 300 -13.38 -18.82 2.58
N TRP A 301 -14.22 -18.16 3.39
CA TRP A 301 -15.65 -18.48 3.40
C TRP A 301 -16.30 -18.25 2.03
N ALA A 302 -15.96 -17.18 1.32
CA ALA A 302 -16.50 -16.92 -0.01
C ALA A 302 -16.06 -17.97 -1.05
N ILE A 303 -14.85 -18.51 -0.92
CA ILE A 303 -14.36 -19.63 -1.74
C ILE A 303 -15.13 -20.90 -1.40
N ASP A 304 -15.20 -21.28 -0.13
CA ASP A 304 -15.77 -22.57 0.30
C ASP A 304 -17.30 -22.57 0.33
N GLY A 305 -17.91 -21.49 0.84
CA GLY A 305 -19.35 -21.39 1.04
C GLY A 305 -20.12 -20.90 -0.19
N LEU A 306 -19.53 -19.99 -0.98
CA LEU A 306 -20.18 -19.42 -2.17
C LEU A 306 -19.64 -19.96 -3.50
N GLY A 307 -18.56 -20.77 -3.47
CA GLY A 307 -17.93 -21.31 -4.66
C GLY A 307 -17.27 -20.24 -5.55
N PHE A 308 -16.65 -19.22 -4.94
CA PHE A 308 -15.93 -18.21 -5.70
C PHE A 308 -14.57 -18.77 -6.13
N ASP A 309 -14.43 -18.99 -7.42
CA ASP A 309 -13.19 -19.48 -8.04
C ASP A 309 -12.19 -18.35 -8.30
N GLN A 310 -10.98 -18.74 -8.71
CA GLN A 310 -9.89 -17.83 -9.01
C GLN A 310 -10.26 -16.80 -10.08
N ASP A 311 -10.98 -17.23 -11.11
CA ASP A 311 -11.37 -16.38 -12.22
C ASP A 311 -12.37 -15.31 -11.77
N PHE A 312 -13.35 -15.66 -10.95
CA PHE A 312 -14.34 -14.74 -10.41
C PHE A 312 -13.72 -13.74 -9.44
N LEU A 313 -12.85 -14.21 -8.52
CA LEU A 313 -12.10 -13.31 -7.63
C LEU A 313 -11.20 -12.35 -8.40
N GLY A 314 -10.59 -12.82 -9.50
CA GLY A 314 -9.86 -11.98 -10.45
C GLY A 314 -10.75 -10.92 -11.09
N TRP A 315 -11.97 -11.25 -11.47
CA TRP A 315 -12.96 -10.29 -11.99
C TRP A 315 -13.34 -9.24 -10.94
N LEU A 316 -13.61 -9.64 -9.70
CA LEU A 316 -13.91 -8.71 -8.61
C LEU A 316 -12.75 -7.73 -8.39
N ALA A 317 -11.53 -8.25 -8.33
CA ALA A 317 -10.33 -7.42 -8.18
C ALA A 317 -10.15 -6.44 -9.35
N GLN A 318 -10.38 -6.88 -10.58
CA GLN A 318 -10.30 -6.05 -11.78
C GLN A 318 -11.32 -4.91 -11.78
N VAL A 319 -12.58 -5.22 -11.51
CA VAL A 319 -13.66 -4.23 -11.42
C VAL A 319 -13.36 -3.23 -10.31
N SER A 320 -12.94 -3.72 -9.14
CA SER A 320 -12.57 -2.87 -8.00
C SER A 320 -11.41 -1.94 -8.32
N ALA A 321 -10.36 -2.42 -9.00
CA ALA A 321 -9.20 -1.59 -9.37
C ALA A 321 -9.60 -0.46 -10.34
N ILE A 322 -10.37 -0.80 -11.38
CA ILE A 322 -10.83 0.19 -12.38
C ILE A 322 -11.73 1.24 -11.71
N LEU A 323 -12.72 0.80 -10.93
CA LEU A 323 -13.68 1.71 -10.31
C LEU A 323 -13.08 2.54 -9.17
N SER A 324 -12.08 2.01 -8.45
CA SER A 324 -11.30 2.81 -7.48
C SER A 324 -10.55 3.95 -8.16
N PHE A 325 -9.98 3.71 -9.35
CA PHE A 325 -9.36 4.76 -10.15
C PHE A 325 -10.39 5.80 -10.63
N VAL A 326 -11.53 5.35 -11.15
CA VAL A 326 -12.64 6.23 -11.56
C VAL A 326 -13.10 7.09 -10.36
N GLY A 327 -13.27 6.46 -9.20
CA GLY A 327 -13.65 7.16 -7.96
C GLY A 327 -12.66 8.27 -7.59
N LEU A 328 -11.35 8.02 -7.69
CA LEU A 328 -10.33 9.03 -7.42
C LEU A 328 -10.47 10.26 -8.34
N VAL A 329 -10.78 10.04 -9.61
CA VAL A 329 -10.96 11.12 -10.60
C VAL A 329 -12.28 11.89 -10.33
N VAL A 330 -13.37 11.17 -10.11
CA VAL A 330 -14.71 11.75 -9.90
C VAL A 330 -14.75 12.59 -8.61
N PHE A 331 -14.22 12.06 -7.52
CA PHE A 331 -14.29 12.72 -6.20
C PHE A 331 -13.11 13.67 -5.93
N ARG A 332 -12.20 13.90 -6.90
CA ARG A 332 -11.03 14.77 -6.69
C ARG A 332 -11.37 16.15 -6.10
N ARG A 333 -12.44 16.78 -6.54
CA ARG A 333 -12.88 18.09 -6.04
C ARG A 333 -13.29 18.03 -4.58
N THR A 334 -14.12 17.05 -4.21
CA THR A 334 -14.55 16.86 -2.82
C THR A 334 -13.37 16.68 -1.88
N ILE A 335 -12.34 15.93 -2.33
CA ILE A 335 -11.12 15.67 -1.54
C ILE A 335 -10.28 16.95 -1.37
N THR A 336 -10.22 17.82 -2.39
CA THR A 336 -9.35 19.01 -2.36
C THR A 336 -10.02 20.24 -1.77
N GLU A 337 -11.33 20.37 -1.90
CA GLU A 337 -12.08 21.59 -1.52
C GLU A 337 -12.73 21.48 -0.13
N ARG A 338 -12.92 20.27 0.39
CA ARG A 338 -13.56 20.07 1.71
C ARG A 338 -12.53 19.85 2.82
N PRO A 339 -12.87 20.19 4.09
CA PRO A 339 -12.05 19.84 5.25
C PRO A 339 -11.76 18.34 5.31
N VAL A 340 -10.58 17.98 5.84
CA VAL A 340 -10.19 16.56 5.98
C VAL A 340 -11.15 15.82 6.90
N SER A 341 -11.56 16.44 8.01
CA SER A 341 -12.54 15.88 8.95
C SER A 341 -13.89 15.57 8.30
N PHE A 342 -14.39 16.46 7.42
CA PHE A 342 -15.61 16.23 6.65
C PHE A 342 -15.48 15.02 5.73
N THR A 343 -14.38 14.95 4.97
CA THR A 343 -14.16 13.84 4.03
C THR A 343 -14.03 12.50 4.76
N LEU A 344 -13.28 12.46 5.87
CA LEU A 344 -13.13 11.24 6.67
C LEU A 344 -14.47 10.79 7.27
N LEU A 345 -15.30 11.73 7.78
CA LEU A 345 -16.63 11.41 8.31
C LEU A 345 -17.48 10.70 7.26
N TRP A 346 -17.67 11.34 6.12
CA TRP A 346 -18.59 10.83 5.10
C TRP A 346 -18.08 9.55 4.42
N VAL A 347 -16.77 9.44 4.17
CA VAL A 347 -16.20 8.21 3.59
C VAL A 347 -16.32 7.05 4.57
N THR A 348 -16.14 7.29 5.87
CA THR A 348 -16.29 6.22 6.88
C THR A 348 -17.74 5.79 7.04
N LEU A 349 -18.68 6.74 7.12
CA LEU A 349 -20.12 6.40 7.20
C LEU A 349 -20.59 5.67 5.93
N ALA A 350 -20.21 6.17 4.75
CA ALA A 350 -20.52 5.49 3.50
C ALA A 350 -19.89 4.09 3.44
N GLY A 351 -18.62 3.95 3.84
CA GLY A 351 -17.93 2.67 3.92
C GLY A 351 -18.63 1.68 4.86
N ALA A 352 -19.10 2.15 6.03
CA ALA A 352 -19.87 1.33 6.96
C ALA A 352 -21.20 0.84 6.36
N VAL A 353 -21.94 1.72 5.68
CA VAL A 353 -23.16 1.34 4.97
C VAL A 353 -22.85 0.35 3.83
N LEU A 354 -21.82 0.59 3.06
CA LEU A 354 -21.40 -0.27 1.95
C LEU A 354 -20.75 -1.59 2.41
N TYR A 355 -20.46 -1.75 3.68
CA TYR A 355 -20.02 -3.04 4.23
C TYR A 355 -21.22 -3.96 4.57
N LEU A 356 -22.45 -3.41 4.71
CA LEU A 356 -23.64 -4.19 5.02
C LEU A 356 -23.98 -5.25 3.98
N PRO A 357 -23.87 -5.03 2.66
CA PRO A 357 -24.07 -6.07 1.66
C PRO A 357 -23.17 -7.30 1.85
N ASN A 358 -21.92 -7.12 2.29
CA ASN A 358 -21.00 -8.23 2.59
C ASN A 358 -21.50 -9.04 3.79
N ILE A 359 -21.98 -8.38 4.85
CA ILE A 359 -22.64 -9.04 5.98
C ILE A 359 -23.91 -9.74 5.51
N GLY A 360 -24.72 -9.04 4.72
CA GLY A 360 -25.96 -9.59 4.13
C GLY A 360 -25.68 -10.83 3.26
N LEU A 361 -24.58 -10.83 2.50
CA LEU A 361 -24.19 -11.98 1.68
C LEU A 361 -23.93 -13.22 2.55
N PHE A 362 -23.31 -13.06 3.71
CA PHE A 362 -23.10 -14.13 4.68
C PHE A 362 -24.43 -14.68 5.23
N TYR A 363 -25.40 -13.82 5.50
CA TYR A 363 -26.73 -14.21 6.00
C TYR A 363 -27.74 -14.56 4.89
N GLY A 364 -27.29 -14.74 3.64
CA GLY A 364 -28.14 -15.21 2.54
C GLY A 364 -28.97 -14.12 1.86
N LEU A 365 -28.61 -12.84 1.98
CA LEU A 365 -29.30 -11.71 1.32
C LEU A 365 -29.49 -11.94 -0.19
N HIS A 366 -28.53 -12.57 -0.85
CA HIS A 366 -28.59 -12.90 -2.27
C HIS A 366 -29.77 -13.82 -2.59
N ALA A 367 -30.04 -14.83 -1.75
CA ALA A 367 -31.17 -15.73 -1.92
C ALA A 367 -32.49 -15.01 -1.66
N TRP A 368 -32.57 -14.14 -0.66
CA TRP A 368 -33.77 -13.35 -0.38
C TRP A 368 -34.10 -12.38 -1.53
N LEU A 369 -33.07 -11.79 -2.17
CA LEU A 369 -33.21 -10.90 -3.33
C LEU A 369 -33.47 -11.68 -4.65
N GLY A 370 -33.40 -13.02 -4.65
CA GLY A 370 -33.55 -13.83 -5.84
C GLY A 370 -32.41 -13.69 -6.87
N ILE A 371 -31.21 -13.26 -6.44
CA ILE A 371 -30.05 -13.11 -7.31
C ILE A 371 -28.92 -14.05 -6.89
N SER A 372 -27.94 -14.28 -7.79
CA SER A 372 -26.79 -15.10 -7.44
C SER A 372 -25.86 -14.38 -6.47
N ALA A 373 -25.12 -15.14 -5.64
CA ALA A 373 -24.10 -14.60 -4.75
C ALA A 373 -23.02 -13.83 -5.54
N ARG A 374 -22.64 -14.33 -6.72
CA ARG A 374 -21.69 -13.65 -7.64
C ARG A 374 -22.22 -12.30 -8.12
N SER A 375 -23.52 -12.21 -8.45
CA SER A 375 -24.14 -10.94 -8.85
C SER A 375 -24.14 -9.93 -7.72
N LEU A 376 -24.49 -10.34 -6.48
CA LEU A 376 -24.48 -9.45 -5.33
C LEU A 376 -23.06 -8.95 -5.04
N ALA A 377 -22.05 -9.82 -5.08
CA ALA A 377 -20.65 -9.44 -4.88
C ALA A 377 -20.15 -8.47 -5.95
N LEU A 378 -20.55 -8.62 -7.22
CA LEU A 378 -20.21 -7.66 -8.28
C LEU A 378 -20.89 -6.31 -8.10
N ILE A 379 -22.16 -6.30 -7.69
CA ILE A 379 -22.89 -5.05 -7.36
C ILE A 379 -22.18 -4.34 -6.20
N ASP A 380 -21.88 -5.06 -5.13
CA ASP A 380 -21.16 -4.51 -3.99
C ASP A 380 -19.80 -3.93 -4.40
N ALA A 381 -18.98 -4.69 -5.11
CA ALA A 381 -17.69 -4.21 -5.62
C ALA A 381 -17.84 -2.97 -6.51
N THR A 382 -18.89 -2.91 -7.32
CA THR A 382 -19.15 -1.77 -8.21
C THR A 382 -19.46 -0.49 -7.43
N VAL A 383 -20.21 -0.60 -6.34
CA VAL A 383 -20.64 0.56 -5.54
C VAL A 383 -19.57 0.97 -4.52
N SER A 384 -18.88 0.00 -3.90
CA SER A 384 -17.92 0.26 -2.83
C SER A 384 -16.53 0.68 -3.34
N ALA A 385 -16.07 0.12 -4.46
CA ALA A 385 -14.73 0.36 -4.98
C ALA A 385 -14.38 1.86 -5.26
N PRO A 386 -15.28 2.71 -5.79
CA PRO A 386 -14.99 4.12 -5.99
C PRO A 386 -14.59 4.86 -4.72
N LEU A 387 -15.05 4.41 -3.55
CA LEU A 387 -14.74 5.03 -2.27
C LEU A 387 -13.44 4.50 -1.62
N ALA A 388 -12.93 3.37 -2.06
CA ALA A 388 -11.78 2.69 -1.42
C ALA A 388 -10.52 3.55 -1.32
N GLN A 389 -10.26 4.43 -2.31
CA GLN A 389 -9.08 5.30 -2.33
C GLN A 389 -9.29 6.66 -1.65
N LEU A 390 -10.54 6.99 -1.29
CA LEU A 390 -10.86 8.33 -0.80
C LEU A 390 -10.36 8.60 0.63
N THR A 391 -10.07 7.57 1.42
CA THR A 391 -9.51 7.73 2.77
C THR A 391 -8.04 8.10 2.77
N MET A 392 -7.26 7.64 1.77
CA MET A 392 -5.82 7.84 1.75
C MET A 392 -5.42 9.28 1.44
N VAL A 393 -6.09 9.92 0.47
CA VAL A 393 -5.72 11.27 0.03
C VAL A 393 -5.88 12.32 1.14
N PRO A 394 -6.99 12.37 1.91
CA PRO A 394 -7.13 13.27 3.04
C PRO A 394 -6.03 13.11 4.10
N MET A 395 -5.57 11.88 4.35
CA MET A 395 -4.48 11.64 5.30
C MET A 395 -3.16 12.23 4.81
N LEU A 396 -2.84 12.10 3.50
CA LEU A 396 -1.66 12.74 2.91
C LEU A 396 -1.74 14.26 2.97
N VAL A 397 -2.92 14.83 2.73
CA VAL A 397 -3.16 16.28 2.88
C VAL A 397 -2.96 16.71 4.33
N LEU A 398 -3.45 15.93 5.29
CA LEU A 398 -3.27 16.21 6.72
C LEU A 398 -1.80 16.24 7.11
N ILE A 399 -1.00 15.28 6.62
CA ILE A 399 0.46 15.27 6.83
C ILE A 399 1.09 16.55 6.27
N ALA A 400 0.77 16.90 5.02
CA ALA A 400 1.35 18.07 4.36
C ALA A 400 1.01 19.38 5.08
N ARG A 401 -0.21 19.53 5.61
CA ARG A 401 -0.67 20.74 6.32
C ARG A 401 -0.06 20.88 7.71
N THR A 402 0.32 19.78 8.36
CA THR A 402 0.84 19.77 9.73
C THR A 402 2.36 19.76 9.80
N ALA A 403 3.05 19.53 8.67
CA ALA A 403 4.52 19.49 8.63
C ALA A 403 5.15 20.85 9.00
N PRO A 404 6.15 20.88 9.90
CA PRO A 404 6.89 22.10 10.22
C PRO A 404 7.68 22.61 9.00
N ARG A 405 7.79 23.93 8.86
CA ARG A 405 8.57 24.56 7.80
C ARG A 405 10.05 24.15 7.89
N GLY A 406 10.62 23.70 6.78
CA GLY A 406 12.01 23.24 6.68
C GLY A 406 12.24 21.78 7.11
N ALA A 407 11.21 21.06 7.59
CA ALA A 407 11.25 19.66 7.93
C ALA A 407 10.15 18.84 7.23
N GLU A 408 9.58 19.38 6.14
CA GLU A 408 8.41 18.78 5.46
C GLU A 408 8.70 17.35 4.98
N ALA A 409 9.85 17.13 4.33
CA ALA A 409 10.22 15.80 3.80
C ALA A 409 10.44 14.79 4.93
N THR A 410 11.12 15.18 6.01
CA THR A 410 11.36 14.33 7.18
C THR A 410 10.05 13.98 7.88
N MET A 411 9.18 14.97 8.09
CA MET A 411 7.87 14.75 8.69
C MET A 411 7.03 13.81 7.83
N PHE A 412 7.02 14.01 6.52
CA PHE A 412 6.30 13.13 5.60
C PHE A 412 6.81 11.68 5.68
N ALA A 413 8.13 11.48 5.73
CA ALA A 413 8.72 10.14 5.86
C ALA A 413 8.34 9.45 7.18
N ILE A 414 8.38 10.19 8.31
CA ILE A 414 8.01 9.65 9.63
C ILE A 414 6.51 9.30 9.65
N MET A 415 5.65 10.18 9.14
CA MET A 415 4.21 9.95 9.10
C MET A 415 3.83 8.81 8.14
N ALA A 416 4.54 8.65 7.02
CA ALA A 416 4.39 7.50 6.13
C ALA A 416 4.79 6.19 6.83
N SER A 417 5.85 6.20 7.64
CA SER A 417 6.22 5.05 8.48
C SER A 417 5.13 4.74 9.51
N LEU A 418 4.53 5.75 10.13
CA LEU A 418 3.39 5.60 11.04
C LEU A 418 2.17 5.00 10.33
N MET A 419 1.87 5.45 9.11
CA MET A 419 0.78 4.88 8.29
C MET A 419 0.98 3.39 8.01
N ASN A 420 2.20 2.98 7.71
CA ASN A 420 2.53 1.57 7.47
C ASN A 420 2.51 0.75 8.77
N LEU A 421 2.99 1.32 9.89
CA LEU A 421 2.89 0.68 11.20
C LEU A 421 1.43 0.47 11.62
N ALA A 422 0.56 1.43 11.34
CA ALA A 422 -0.87 1.31 11.61
C ALA A 422 -1.53 0.17 10.80
N LEU A 423 -1.09 -0.09 9.56
CA LEU A 423 -1.53 -1.28 8.81
C LEU A 423 -1.07 -2.58 9.49
N SER A 424 0.18 -2.64 9.98
CA SER A 424 0.62 -3.80 10.75
C SER A 424 -0.20 -3.98 12.03
N ALA A 425 -0.59 -2.89 12.71
CA ALA A 425 -1.52 -2.95 13.83
C ALA A 425 -2.91 -3.47 13.43
N SER A 426 -3.42 -3.06 12.26
CA SER A 426 -4.67 -3.60 11.69
C SER A 426 -4.60 -5.11 11.47
N GLU A 427 -3.49 -5.63 10.93
CA GLU A 427 -3.29 -7.08 10.75
C GLU A 427 -3.23 -7.82 12.09
N LEU A 428 -2.57 -7.24 13.10
CA LEU A 428 -2.55 -7.81 14.45
C LEU A 428 -3.95 -7.89 15.06
N LEU A 429 -4.75 -6.83 14.93
CA LEU A 429 -6.13 -6.82 15.40
C LEU A 429 -7.01 -7.79 14.61
N THR A 430 -6.83 -7.87 13.29
CA THR A 430 -7.51 -8.84 12.41
C THR A 430 -7.19 -10.28 12.84
N ARG A 431 -5.93 -10.57 13.16
CA ARG A 431 -5.51 -11.86 13.72
C ARG A 431 -6.29 -12.18 15.00
N TYR A 432 -6.30 -11.26 15.99
CA TYR A 432 -7.00 -11.46 17.26
C TYR A 432 -8.50 -11.67 17.09
N LEU A 433 -9.13 -10.95 16.16
CA LEU A 433 -10.56 -11.16 15.89
C LEU A 433 -10.81 -12.55 15.30
N ASN A 434 -10.00 -12.99 14.32
CA ASN A 434 -10.15 -14.34 13.76
C ASN A 434 -9.87 -15.44 14.82
N GLU A 435 -8.89 -15.25 15.70
CA GLU A 435 -8.62 -16.17 16.83
C GLU A 435 -9.78 -16.17 17.84
N HIS A 436 -10.29 -14.99 18.23
CA HIS A 436 -11.37 -14.85 19.21
C HIS A 436 -12.67 -15.49 18.75
N PHE A 437 -13.03 -15.30 17.48
CA PHE A 437 -14.22 -15.89 16.87
C PHE A 437 -13.98 -17.29 16.32
N ALA A 438 -12.79 -17.87 16.53
CA ALA A 438 -12.39 -19.20 16.10
C ALA A 438 -12.66 -19.44 14.59
N ILE A 439 -12.42 -18.43 13.72
CA ILE A 439 -12.61 -18.57 12.29
C ILE A 439 -11.52 -19.45 11.71
N THR A 440 -11.91 -20.59 11.16
CA THR A 440 -11.01 -21.58 10.54
C THR A 440 -11.48 -21.95 9.14
N GLN A 441 -10.67 -22.67 8.39
CA GLN A 441 -11.08 -23.21 7.08
C GLN A 441 -12.18 -24.26 7.19
N GLN A 442 -12.39 -24.82 8.38
CA GLN A 442 -13.40 -25.85 8.65
C GLN A 442 -14.67 -25.28 9.30
N ASP A 443 -14.58 -24.08 9.89
CA ASP A 443 -15.72 -23.48 10.60
C ASP A 443 -15.75 -21.95 10.42
N TYR A 444 -16.81 -21.49 9.78
CA TYR A 444 -17.13 -20.07 9.56
C TYR A 444 -18.37 -19.62 10.33
N SER A 445 -18.89 -20.43 11.28
CA SER A 445 -20.18 -20.18 11.97
C SER A 445 -20.25 -18.81 12.63
N HIS A 446 -19.12 -18.33 13.21
CA HIS A 446 -19.03 -17.03 13.87
C HIS A 446 -18.56 -15.88 12.97
N LEU A 447 -18.36 -16.11 11.67
CA LEU A 447 -17.87 -15.08 10.75
C LEU A 447 -18.80 -13.86 10.68
N GLY A 448 -20.12 -14.06 10.70
CA GLY A 448 -21.09 -12.98 10.71
C GLY A 448 -20.94 -12.07 11.94
N GLN A 449 -20.69 -12.66 13.12
CA GLN A 449 -20.45 -11.90 14.36
C GLN A 449 -19.13 -11.11 14.27
N LEU A 450 -18.07 -11.74 13.75
CA LEU A 450 -16.80 -11.08 13.48
C LEU A 450 -17.00 -9.88 12.57
N MET A 451 -17.74 -10.01 11.48
CA MET A 451 -18.02 -8.93 10.53
C MET A 451 -18.79 -7.77 11.18
N LEU A 452 -19.73 -8.06 12.08
CA LEU A 452 -20.45 -7.02 12.85
C LEU A 452 -19.51 -6.27 13.80
N VAL A 453 -18.57 -6.97 14.45
CA VAL A 453 -17.55 -6.32 15.28
C VAL A 453 -16.61 -5.47 14.43
N VAL A 454 -16.19 -5.94 13.25
CA VAL A 454 -15.40 -5.16 12.29
C VAL A 454 -16.14 -3.91 11.85
N LEU A 455 -17.44 -4.01 11.55
CA LEU A 455 -18.27 -2.86 11.24
C LEU A 455 -18.28 -1.83 12.38
N GLY A 456 -18.49 -2.28 13.61
CA GLY A 456 -18.43 -1.42 14.81
C GLY A 456 -17.04 -0.78 14.99
N ALA A 457 -15.98 -1.56 14.84
CA ALA A 457 -14.61 -1.09 14.94
C ALA A 457 -14.27 -0.03 13.86
N SER A 458 -14.83 -0.16 12.65
CA SER A 458 -14.62 0.81 11.57
C SER A 458 -15.18 2.20 11.87
N LEU A 459 -16.12 2.32 12.80
CA LEU A 459 -16.70 3.58 13.25
C LEU A 459 -15.94 4.23 14.42
N LEU A 460 -15.11 3.47 15.17
CA LEU A 460 -14.36 4.00 16.31
C LEU A 460 -13.47 5.22 15.96
N PRO A 461 -12.79 5.27 14.79
CA PRO A 461 -11.99 6.43 14.42
C PRO A 461 -12.79 7.74 14.36
N LEU A 462 -14.11 7.69 14.15
CA LEU A 462 -14.96 8.88 14.15
C LEU A 462 -14.94 9.63 15.49
N LEU A 463 -14.63 8.95 16.60
CA LEU A 463 -14.47 9.55 17.92
C LEU A 463 -13.30 10.55 17.97
N ALA A 464 -12.33 10.44 17.07
CA ALA A 464 -11.21 11.38 16.97
C ALA A 464 -11.54 12.63 16.13
N LEU A 465 -12.62 12.63 15.36
CA LEU A 465 -12.97 13.75 14.47
C LEU A 465 -13.20 15.08 15.17
N PRO A 466 -13.85 15.17 16.36
CA PRO A 466 -14.01 16.44 17.07
C PRO A 466 -12.66 17.09 17.43
N VAL A 467 -11.65 16.26 17.74
CA VAL A 467 -10.29 16.74 18.05
C VAL A 467 -9.62 17.24 16.76
N LEU A 468 -9.80 16.52 15.64
CA LEU A 468 -9.30 16.93 14.33
C LEU A 468 -9.93 18.26 13.88
N GLN A 469 -11.25 18.42 14.00
CA GLN A 469 -11.97 19.65 13.63
C GLN A 469 -11.44 20.86 14.39
N ARG A 470 -11.15 20.72 15.68
CA ARG A 470 -10.53 21.79 16.49
C ARG A 470 -9.13 22.13 15.98
N ALA A 471 -8.33 21.11 15.67
CA ALA A 471 -6.97 21.32 15.14
C ALA A 471 -6.99 21.98 13.74
N GLU A 472 -7.95 21.63 12.88
CA GLU A 472 -8.15 22.29 11.58
C GLU A 472 -8.53 23.75 11.76
N ALA A 473 -9.47 24.07 12.65
CA ALA A 473 -9.87 25.44 12.94
C ALA A 473 -8.73 26.30 13.52
N ASP A 474 -7.87 25.73 14.35
CA ASP A 474 -6.69 26.41 14.88
C ASP A 474 -5.64 26.69 13.78
N LEU A 475 -5.43 25.73 12.85
CA LEU A 475 -4.55 25.91 11.69
C LEU A 475 -5.05 26.99 10.73
N GLU A 476 -6.35 27.09 10.48
CA GLU A 476 -6.95 28.12 9.64
C GLU A 476 -6.83 29.52 10.26
N ARG A 477 -6.89 29.63 11.57
CA ARG A 477 -6.68 30.89 12.29
C ARG A 477 -5.23 31.37 12.22
N THR A 478 -4.28 30.44 12.28
CA THR A 478 -2.83 30.77 12.25
C THR A 478 -2.31 30.98 10.82
N HIS A 479 -2.96 30.38 9.82
CA HIS A 479 -2.58 30.44 8.41
C HIS A 479 -3.82 30.64 7.54
N PRO A 480 -4.40 31.86 7.49
CA PRO A 480 -5.58 32.11 6.68
C PRO A 480 -5.27 31.84 5.20
N PRO A 481 -6.21 31.23 4.46
CA PRO A 481 -6.04 30.98 3.03
C PRO A 481 -5.73 32.29 2.28
N ALA A 482 -4.82 32.22 1.30
CA ALA A 482 -4.25 33.38 0.59
C ALA A 482 -5.23 34.31 -0.13
N GLY A 483 -6.57 34.11 0.02
CA GLY A 483 -7.64 34.96 -0.50
C GLY A 483 -8.41 35.75 0.54
N ALA A 484 -8.23 35.50 1.84
CA ALA A 484 -9.06 36.09 2.89
C ALA A 484 -8.57 37.48 3.38
N VAL A 485 -7.42 37.97 2.92
CA VAL A 485 -6.79 39.22 3.41
C VAL A 485 -7.20 40.44 2.60
N THR A 486 -7.86 40.30 1.46
CA THR A 486 -8.17 41.43 0.55
C THR A 486 -9.45 42.19 0.83
N ASP A 487 -10.35 41.71 1.73
CA ASP A 487 -11.65 42.35 1.92
C ASP A 487 -11.75 43.33 3.12
N ARG A 488 -10.64 43.58 3.83
CA ARG A 488 -10.62 44.56 4.95
C ARG A 488 -9.98 45.92 4.61
N ARG A 489 -9.59 46.18 3.35
CA ARG A 489 -8.97 47.46 2.95
C ARG A 489 -9.79 48.35 2.02
N THR A 490 -11.04 48.03 1.73
CA THR A 490 -11.90 48.90 0.92
C THR A 490 -13.07 49.52 1.73
N GLY A 491 -12.83 49.80 2.98
CA GLY A 491 -13.79 50.52 3.83
C GLY A 491 -13.15 51.79 4.41
N ARG A 492 -12.81 52.76 3.52
CA ARG A 492 -12.71 54.23 3.83
C ARG A 492 -12.84 55.03 2.55
#